data_972e57e1f0a86131e12a883d8fbdf018
#
_entry.id   972e57e1f0a86131e12a883d8fbdf018
#
_cell.length_a   1.000
_cell.length_b   1.000
_cell.length_c   1.000
_cell.angle_alpha   90.00
_cell.angle_beta   90.00
_cell.angle_gamma   90.00
#
_symmetry.space_group_name_H-M   'P 1'
#
loop_
_entity.id
_entity.type
_entity.pdbx_description
1 polymer ?
#
loop_
_entity_poly.entity_id
_entity_poly.type
_entity_poly.pdbx_seq_one_letter_code
_entity_poly.pdbx_strand_id
1 'polypeptide(L)'
;MDYRIAKDKIAGQVMFLLTIASIFLVIIMAVGLFIKSEPILSQYHLWDLLTESNWRPMEGKFGFLPFLAGTFWCTALAILIALPISLLMAIYLTEYAHRSIRKYVYPLLDILAGLPSVIYGVWGTLLIVPWVSKHVAPLFVEFSSGYTVLAGGIVLSVMIIPLLVSLFMEIFDNVSKDLREASLSLGATQWQTIKHVVLRKARPGMIAAVVLALSRTLGETIAVLMVCGNLAIVPGSVLDACYPIPALIANNYGEMLSVPLYDSALMFAAFLLFFVVVILNLGSRIVLLKVKE
;
A
#
# COMPACT_ATOMS: atom_id res chain seq x y z
N MET A 1 -6.80 8.98 -48.56
CA MET A 1 -6.30 9.86 -47.48
C MET A 1 -7.35 10.00 -46.38
N ASP A 2 -8.62 10.15 -46.74
CA ASP A 2 -9.74 10.35 -45.77
C ASP A 2 -10.02 9.18 -44.81
N TYR A 3 -9.85 7.93 -45.26
CA TYR A 3 -10.09 6.74 -44.42
C TYR A 3 -9.12 6.61 -43.23
N ARG A 4 -7.84 7.03 -43.42
CA ARG A 4 -6.85 7.00 -42.31
C ARG A 4 -7.16 8.08 -41.28
N ILE A 5 -7.55 9.26 -41.74
CA ILE A 5 -7.94 10.39 -40.89
C ILE A 5 -9.23 10.07 -40.12
N ALA A 6 -10.20 9.41 -40.77
CA ALA A 6 -11.42 8.96 -40.10
C ALA A 6 -11.15 7.92 -39.00
N LYS A 7 -10.27 6.94 -39.28
CA LYS A 7 -9.84 5.96 -38.25
C LYS A 7 -9.14 6.61 -37.06
N ASP A 8 -8.25 7.56 -37.31
CA ASP A 8 -7.53 8.28 -36.26
C ASP A 8 -8.50 9.08 -35.38
N LYS A 9 -9.47 9.77 -35.97
CA LYS A 9 -10.51 10.50 -35.26
C LYS A 9 -11.40 9.58 -34.43
N ILE A 10 -11.82 8.43 -34.97
CA ILE A 10 -12.60 7.42 -34.24
C ILE A 10 -11.79 6.85 -33.09
N ALA A 11 -10.51 6.49 -33.31
CA ALA A 11 -9.63 5.99 -32.26
C ALA A 11 -9.48 7.02 -31.13
N GLY A 12 -9.27 8.30 -31.45
CA GLY A 12 -9.20 9.39 -30.48
C GLY A 12 -10.49 9.54 -29.66
N GLN A 13 -11.65 9.47 -30.30
CA GLN A 13 -12.95 9.53 -29.63
C GLN A 13 -13.19 8.32 -28.72
N VAL A 14 -12.84 7.12 -29.15
CA VAL A 14 -12.96 5.91 -28.33
C VAL A 14 -12.05 6.00 -27.10
N MET A 15 -10.79 6.41 -27.26
CA MET A 15 -9.87 6.61 -26.13
C MET A 15 -10.39 7.67 -25.15
N PHE A 16 -10.94 8.77 -25.65
CA PHE A 16 -11.55 9.82 -24.82
C PHE A 16 -12.76 9.29 -24.04
N LEU A 17 -13.66 8.55 -24.68
CA LEU A 17 -14.83 7.94 -24.03
C LEU A 17 -14.42 6.94 -22.95
N LEU A 18 -13.41 6.09 -23.23
CA LEU A 18 -12.90 5.13 -22.23
C LEU A 18 -12.26 5.84 -21.02
N THR A 19 -11.58 6.96 -21.26
CA THR A 19 -11.01 7.78 -20.17
C THR A 19 -12.13 8.37 -19.31
N ILE A 20 -13.16 8.94 -19.92
CA ILE A 20 -14.33 9.46 -19.18
C ILE A 20 -15.03 8.32 -18.41
N ALA A 21 -15.26 7.19 -19.05
CA ALA A 21 -15.89 6.03 -18.42
C ALA A 21 -15.10 5.57 -17.18
N SER A 22 -13.77 5.55 -17.23
CA SER A 22 -12.92 5.20 -16.09
C SER A 22 -13.07 6.17 -14.92
N ILE A 23 -13.15 7.48 -15.18
CA ILE A 23 -13.39 8.49 -14.15
C ILE A 23 -14.79 8.31 -13.55
N PHE A 24 -15.80 8.09 -14.40
CA PHE A 24 -17.18 7.87 -13.96
C PHE A 24 -17.33 6.63 -13.06
N LEU A 25 -16.58 5.56 -13.38
CA LEU A 25 -16.59 4.34 -12.58
C LEU A 25 -16.12 4.60 -11.14
N VAL A 26 -15.05 5.38 -10.95
CA VAL A 26 -14.58 5.76 -9.61
C VAL A 26 -15.63 6.57 -8.85
N ILE A 27 -16.31 7.50 -9.52
CA ILE A 27 -17.37 8.31 -8.92
C ILE A 27 -18.57 7.42 -8.54
N ILE A 28 -18.99 6.52 -9.43
CA ILE A 28 -20.08 5.58 -9.17
C ILE A 28 -19.76 4.69 -7.97
N MET A 29 -18.52 4.18 -7.87
CA MET A 29 -18.09 3.40 -6.70
C MET A 29 -18.18 4.23 -5.41
N ALA A 30 -17.67 5.45 -5.42
CA ALA A 30 -17.73 6.34 -4.24
C ALA A 30 -19.17 6.60 -3.80
N VAL A 31 -20.04 6.98 -4.76
CA VAL A 31 -21.47 7.25 -4.50
C VAL A 31 -22.18 5.98 -4.03
N GLY A 32 -21.93 4.83 -4.66
CA GLY A 32 -22.52 3.56 -4.29
C GLY A 32 -22.14 3.11 -2.86
N LEU A 33 -20.87 3.25 -2.49
CA LEU A 33 -20.41 2.99 -1.12
C LEU A 33 -21.06 3.96 -0.11
N PHE A 34 -21.14 5.25 -0.45
CA PHE A 34 -21.76 6.25 0.41
C PHE A 34 -23.25 5.95 0.64
N ILE A 35 -24.03 5.69 -0.41
CA ILE A 35 -25.47 5.36 -0.31
C ILE A 35 -25.67 4.10 0.54
N LYS A 36 -24.83 3.07 0.36
CA LYS A 36 -24.88 1.85 1.14
C LYS A 36 -24.47 2.05 2.61
N SER A 37 -23.70 3.07 2.89
CA SER A 37 -23.26 3.43 4.24
C SER A 37 -24.26 4.36 4.96
N GLU A 38 -25.26 4.94 4.26
CA GLU A 38 -26.24 5.87 4.83
C GLU A 38 -26.98 5.31 6.06
N PRO A 39 -27.44 4.05 6.10
CA PRO A 39 -28.16 3.52 7.24
C PRO A 39 -27.38 3.57 8.56
N ILE A 40 -26.07 3.31 8.56
CA ILE A 40 -25.26 3.41 9.77
C ILE A 40 -24.95 4.87 10.11
N LEU A 41 -24.70 5.72 9.11
CA LEU A 41 -24.42 7.15 9.30
C LEU A 41 -25.62 7.94 9.79
N SER A 42 -26.86 7.46 9.55
CA SER A 42 -28.08 8.08 10.06
C SER A 42 -28.34 7.76 11.53
N GLN A 43 -27.79 6.66 12.06
CA GLN A 43 -28.01 6.22 13.45
C GLN A 43 -26.85 6.54 14.38
N TYR A 44 -25.64 6.66 13.87
CA TYR A 44 -24.44 6.92 14.66
C TYR A 44 -23.73 8.18 14.17
N HIS A 45 -23.17 8.96 15.10
CA HIS A 45 -22.29 10.06 14.72
C HIS A 45 -20.99 9.54 14.12
N LEU A 46 -20.53 10.21 13.05
CA LEU A 46 -19.30 9.84 12.36
C LEU A 46 -18.08 9.77 13.31
N TRP A 47 -18.04 10.69 14.29
CA TRP A 47 -16.93 10.74 15.25
C TRP A 47 -16.93 9.54 16.18
N ASP A 48 -18.10 9.11 16.64
CA ASP A 48 -18.23 7.93 17.50
C ASP A 48 -17.79 6.66 16.75
N LEU A 49 -18.22 6.50 15.50
CA LEU A 49 -17.79 5.38 14.66
C LEU A 49 -16.26 5.33 14.50
N LEU A 50 -15.58 6.48 14.34
CA LEU A 50 -14.15 6.55 14.10
C LEU A 50 -13.29 6.39 15.37
N THR A 51 -13.81 6.78 16.54
CA THR A 51 -13.03 6.82 17.78
C THR A 51 -13.38 5.73 18.77
N GLU A 52 -14.54 5.08 18.62
CA GLU A 52 -14.91 3.98 19.51
C GLU A 52 -14.10 2.72 19.21
N SER A 53 -13.65 2.05 20.27
CA SER A 53 -12.84 0.81 20.17
C SER A 53 -13.68 -0.47 20.27
N ASN A 54 -14.98 -0.36 20.57
CA ASN A 54 -15.84 -1.51 20.76
C ASN A 54 -16.49 -1.95 19.44
N TRP A 55 -16.10 -3.15 18.99
CA TRP A 55 -16.74 -3.81 17.85
C TRP A 55 -17.57 -4.99 18.33
N ARG A 56 -18.89 -4.79 18.49
CA ARG A 56 -19.86 -5.83 18.87
C ARG A 56 -21.14 -5.65 18.08
N PRO A 57 -21.20 -6.11 16.84
CA PRO A 57 -22.35 -5.90 15.94
C PRO A 57 -23.67 -6.44 16.51
N MET A 58 -23.64 -7.56 17.27
CA MET A 58 -24.80 -8.14 17.92
C MET A 58 -25.42 -7.22 19.00
N GLU A 59 -24.61 -6.34 19.59
CA GLU A 59 -25.04 -5.35 20.60
C GLU A 59 -25.29 -3.97 19.95
N GLY A 60 -25.19 -3.87 18.62
CA GLY A 60 -25.32 -2.58 17.90
C GLY A 60 -24.11 -1.67 18.09
N LYS A 61 -22.92 -2.16 18.44
CA LYS A 61 -21.72 -1.34 18.63
C LYS A 61 -20.77 -1.52 17.45
N PHE A 62 -20.48 -0.41 16.78
CA PHE A 62 -19.70 -0.39 15.54
C PHE A 62 -18.52 0.60 15.65
N GLY A 63 -17.52 0.29 16.48
CA GLY A 63 -16.30 1.09 16.60
C GLY A 63 -15.24 0.70 15.57
N PHE A 64 -14.79 1.62 14.72
CA PHE A 64 -13.81 1.36 13.65
C PHE A 64 -12.36 1.65 14.06
N LEU A 65 -12.11 2.22 15.24
CA LEU A 65 -10.76 2.55 15.70
C LEU A 65 -9.77 1.37 15.66
N PRO A 66 -10.13 0.14 16.11
CA PRO A 66 -9.21 -0.99 16.04
C PRO A 66 -8.75 -1.33 14.63
N PHE A 67 -9.67 -1.26 13.67
CA PHE A 67 -9.40 -1.61 12.26
C PHE A 67 -8.58 -0.54 11.56
N LEU A 68 -8.87 0.74 11.85
CA LEU A 68 -8.06 1.86 11.40
C LEU A 68 -6.64 1.77 11.94
N ALA A 69 -6.49 1.61 13.26
CA ALA A 69 -5.21 1.48 13.91
C ALA A 69 -4.42 0.28 13.35
N GLY A 70 -5.06 -0.89 13.22
CA GLY A 70 -4.43 -2.08 12.63
C GLY A 70 -3.94 -1.83 11.20
N THR A 71 -4.76 -1.18 10.37
CA THR A 71 -4.39 -0.85 8.99
C THR A 71 -3.19 0.07 8.94
N PHE A 72 -3.19 1.16 9.74
CA PHE A 72 -2.10 2.13 9.77
C PHE A 72 -0.81 1.53 10.36
N TRP A 73 -0.90 0.76 11.44
CA TRP A 73 0.26 0.12 12.06
C TRP A 73 0.96 -0.86 11.11
N CYS A 74 0.20 -1.77 10.49
CA CYS A 74 0.76 -2.73 9.53
C CYS A 74 1.38 -2.02 8.33
N THR A 75 0.69 -1.01 7.77
CA THR A 75 1.18 -0.26 6.60
C THR A 75 2.42 0.56 6.94
N ALA A 76 2.42 1.28 8.08
CA ALA A 76 3.55 2.08 8.52
C ALA A 76 4.80 1.21 8.74
N LEU A 77 4.64 0.07 9.41
CA LEU A 77 5.73 -0.86 9.64
C LEU A 77 6.26 -1.46 8.34
N ALA A 78 5.37 -1.86 7.43
CA ALA A 78 5.75 -2.39 6.13
C ALA A 78 6.60 -1.39 5.32
N ILE A 79 6.17 -0.13 5.25
CA ILE A 79 6.94 0.91 4.54
C ILE A 79 8.23 1.26 5.27
N LEU A 80 8.24 1.30 6.59
CA LEU A 80 9.45 1.57 7.37
C LEU A 80 10.56 0.53 7.09
N ILE A 81 10.17 -0.73 6.90
CA ILE A 81 11.11 -1.81 6.54
C ILE A 81 11.44 -1.78 5.05
N ALA A 82 10.43 -1.68 4.18
CA ALA A 82 10.60 -1.81 2.75
C ALA A 82 11.35 -0.64 2.12
N LEU A 83 11.10 0.60 2.57
CA LEU A 83 11.65 1.80 1.95
C LEU A 83 13.18 1.85 1.97
N PRO A 84 13.88 1.69 3.12
CA PRO A 84 15.34 1.75 3.14
C PRO A 84 15.96 0.60 2.33
N ILE A 85 15.42 -0.60 2.43
CA ILE A 85 15.92 -1.78 1.70
C ILE A 85 15.78 -1.55 0.20
N SER A 86 14.60 -1.14 -0.27
CA SER A 86 14.32 -0.90 -1.68
C SER A 86 15.16 0.24 -2.25
N LEU A 87 15.34 1.32 -1.49
CA LEU A 87 16.14 2.47 -1.91
C LEU A 87 17.61 2.08 -2.10
N LEU A 88 18.20 1.41 -1.12
CA LEU A 88 19.60 0.97 -1.19
C LEU A 88 19.81 -0.06 -2.29
N MET A 89 18.89 -1.00 -2.45
CA MET A 89 18.96 -2.02 -3.52
C MET A 89 18.84 -1.36 -4.90
N ALA A 90 17.93 -0.41 -5.09
CA ALA A 90 17.79 0.32 -6.34
C ALA A 90 19.03 1.16 -6.67
N ILE A 91 19.60 1.88 -5.70
CA ILE A 91 20.87 2.60 -5.89
C ILE A 91 21.99 1.65 -6.31
N TYR A 92 22.13 0.53 -5.59
CA TYR A 92 23.17 -0.45 -5.94
C TYR A 92 23.00 -0.97 -7.37
N LEU A 93 21.79 -1.37 -7.74
CA LEU A 93 21.48 -1.94 -9.05
C LEU A 93 21.65 -0.94 -10.21
N THR A 94 21.35 0.35 -9.99
CA THR A 94 21.45 1.37 -11.04
C THR A 94 22.83 1.97 -11.18
N GLU A 95 23.53 2.18 -10.08
CA GLU A 95 24.76 2.99 -10.07
C GLU A 95 26.05 2.16 -9.91
N TYR A 96 25.97 0.97 -9.28
CA TYR A 96 27.16 0.16 -8.97
C TYR A 96 27.18 -1.19 -9.67
N ALA A 97 26.01 -1.83 -9.86
CA ALA A 97 25.94 -3.20 -10.32
C ALA A 97 26.37 -3.35 -11.78
N HIS A 98 27.14 -4.40 -12.05
CA HIS A 98 27.49 -4.78 -13.42
C HIS A 98 26.22 -5.15 -14.21
N ARG A 99 26.23 -4.87 -15.52
CA ARG A 99 25.08 -5.15 -16.42
C ARG A 99 24.55 -6.59 -16.32
N SER A 100 25.44 -7.56 -16.08
CA SER A 100 25.05 -8.96 -15.92
C SER A 100 24.16 -9.19 -14.69
N ILE A 101 24.50 -8.60 -13.54
CA ILE A 101 23.69 -8.70 -12.31
C ILE A 101 22.29 -8.12 -12.56
N ARG A 102 22.25 -6.93 -13.14
CA ARG A 102 21.00 -6.24 -13.46
C ARG A 102 20.11 -7.08 -14.40
N LYS A 103 20.70 -7.73 -15.42
CA LYS A 103 19.98 -8.59 -16.36
C LYS A 103 19.25 -9.76 -15.69
N TYR A 104 19.79 -10.33 -14.61
CA TYR A 104 19.15 -11.43 -13.89
C TYR A 104 18.21 -10.96 -12.79
N VAL A 105 18.51 -9.84 -12.14
CA VAL A 105 17.69 -9.32 -11.03
C VAL A 105 16.37 -8.72 -11.52
N TYR A 106 16.33 -8.05 -12.67
CA TYR A 106 15.10 -7.48 -13.21
C TYR A 106 13.97 -8.51 -13.38
N PRO A 107 14.16 -9.62 -14.12
CA PRO A 107 13.10 -10.62 -14.25
C PRO A 107 12.69 -11.24 -12.91
N LEU A 108 13.62 -11.37 -11.96
CA LEU A 108 13.31 -11.89 -10.64
C LEU A 108 12.40 -10.94 -9.85
N LEU A 109 12.68 -9.62 -9.92
CA LEU A 109 11.81 -8.61 -9.31
C LEU A 109 10.41 -8.61 -9.93
N ASP A 110 10.31 -8.75 -11.25
CA ASP A 110 9.04 -8.80 -11.97
C ASP A 110 8.23 -10.05 -11.58
N ILE A 111 8.88 -11.21 -11.46
CA ILE A 111 8.24 -12.43 -10.97
C ILE A 111 7.74 -12.24 -9.54
N LEU A 112 8.56 -11.72 -8.64
CA LEU A 112 8.17 -11.47 -7.24
C LEU A 112 7.03 -10.45 -7.15
N ALA A 113 7.08 -9.37 -7.90
CA ALA A 113 6.00 -8.37 -7.93
C ALA A 113 4.68 -8.92 -8.49
N GLY A 114 4.75 -9.96 -9.34
CA GLY A 114 3.60 -10.63 -9.95
C GLY A 114 3.00 -11.77 -9.12
N LEU A 115 3.64 -12.20 -8.02
CA LEU A 115 3.11 -13.26 -7.19
C LEU A 115 1.77 -12.85 -6.53
N PRO A 116 0.76 -13.75 -6.50
CA PRO A 116 -0.48 -13.53 -5.77
C PRO A 116 -0.22 -13.32 -4.27
N SER A 117 -0.94 -12.37 -3.65
CA SER A 117 -0.77 -12.06 -2.22
C SER A 117 -1.05 -13.23 -1.28
N VAL A 118 -1.88 -14.17 -1.71
CA VAL A 118 -2.13 -15.43 -0.98
C VAL A 118 -0.84 -16.21 -0.73
N ILE A 119 0.08 -16.24 -1.70
CA ILE A 119 1.36 -16.95 -1.55
C ILE A 119 2.20 -16.31 -0.43
N TYR A 120 2.25 -14.98 -0.39
CA TYR A 120 2.91 -14.25 0.69
C TYR A 120 2.24 -14.48 2.04
N GLY A 121 0.90 -14.56 2.07
CA GLY A 121 0.14 -14.88 3.27
C GLY A 121 0.43 -16.28 3.81
N VAL A 122 0.42 -17.30 2.96
CA VAL A 122 0.77 -18.69 3.31
C VAL A 122 2.22 -18.77 3.80
N TRP A 123 3.16 -18.18 3.06
CA TRP A 123 4.56 -18.11 3.46
C TRP A 123 4.72 -17.40 4.83
N GLY A 124 4.01 -16.32 5.04
CA GLY A 124 3.99 -15.57 6.31
C GLY A 124 3.50 -16.44 7.46
N THR A 125 2.39 -17.14 7.26
CA THR A 125 1.80 -18.04 8.29
C THR A 125 2.72 -19.21 8.62
N LEU A 126 3.40 -19.80 7.62
CA LEU A 126 4.25 -20.97 7.83
C LEU A 126 5.63 -20.65 8.40
N LEU A 127 6.19 -19.48 8.07
CA LEU A 127 7.56 -19.11 8.44
C LEU A 127 7.61 -17.90 9.39
N ILE A 128 6.97 -16.78 9.04
CA ILE A 128 7.10 -15.53 9.81
C ILE A 128 6.36 -15.60 11.13
N VAL A 129 5.12 -16.09 11.14
CA VAL A 129 4.32 -16.22 12.38
C VAL A 129 5.00 -17.13 13.42
N PRO A 130 5.46 -18.37 13.08
CA PRO A 130 6.21 -19.19 14.03
C PRO A 130 7.55 -18.59 14.43
N TRP A 131 8.23 -17.89 13.52
CA TRP A 131 9.48 -17.22 13.84
C TRP A 131 9.27 -16.07 14.83
N VAL A 132 8.26 -15.24 14.64
CA VAL A 132 7.89 -14.17 15.59
C VAL A 132 7.52 -14.77 16.95
N SER A 133 6.67 -15.81 16.98
CA SER A 133 6.22 -16.45 18.23
C SER A 133 7.36 -17.07 19.02
N LYS A 134 8.31 -17.74 18.36
CA LYS A 134 9.37 -18.51 19.03
C LYS A 134 10.63 -17.71 19.36
N HIS A 135 10.97 -16.71 18.52
CA HIS A 135 12.27 -16.03 18.63
C HIS A 135 12.15 -14.55 18.99
N VAL A 136 11.11 -13.85 18.52
CA VAL A 136 10.99 -12.41 18.76
C VAL A 136 10.12 -12.13 19.98
N ALA A 137 8.94 -12.73 20.05
CA ALA A 137 7.99 -12.45 21.11
C ALA A 137 8.53 -12.77 22.52
N PRO A 138 9.24 -13.90 22.79
CA PRO A 138 9.75 -14.22 24.11
C PRO A 138 10.76 -13.21 24.67
N LEU A 139 11.32 -12.33 23.82
CA LEU A 139 12.23 -11.28 24.25
C LEU A 139 11.50 -10.08 24.89
N PHE A 140 10.18 -9.95 24.66
CA PHE A 140 9.40 -8.77 25.04
C PHE A 140 8.12 -9.08 25.78
N VAL A 141 7.51 -10.25 25.55
CA VAL A 141 6.24 -10.68 26.15
C VAL A 141 6.29 -12.15 26.54
N GLU A 142 5.55 -12.52 27.58
CA GLU A 142 5.52 -13.92 28.08
C GLU A 142 4.85 -14.87 27.08
N PHE A 143 3.84 -14.39 26.37
CA PHE A 143 3.10 -15.19 25.39
C PHE A 143 2.68 -14.37 24.17
N SER A 144 2.89 -14.94 23.00
CA SER A 144 2.33 -14.44 21.74
C SER A 144 2.09 -15.59 20.77
N SER A 145 0.95 -15.56 20.09
CA SER A 145 0.64 -16.52 19.03
C SER A 145 1.51 -16.32 17.79
N GLY A 146 2.21 -15.18 17.67
CA GLY A 146 2.95 -14.77 16.49
C GLY A 146 2.11 -14.10 15.40
N TYR A 147 0.79 -14.18 15.48
CA TYR A 147 -0.13 -13.45 14.62
C TYR A 147 -0.22 -11.99 15.11
N THR A 148 0.57 -11.11 14.55
CA THR A 148 0.83 -9.78 15.12
C THR A 148 0.95 -8.72 14.03
N VAL A 149 0.90 -7.44 14.44
CA VAL A 149 1.26 -6.30 13.57
C VAL A 149 2.65 -6.49 12.95
N LEU A 150 3.60 -7.03 13.74
CA LEU A 150 4.97 -7.28 13.25
C LEU A 150 4.99 -8.30 12.12
N ALA A 151 4.29 -9.42 12.27
CA ALA A 151 4.21 -10.44 11.23
C ALA A 151 3.56 -9.87 9.96
N GLY A 152 2.45 -9.14 10.11
CA GLY A 152 1.80 -8.42 9.00
C GLY A 152 2.73 -7.42 8.31
N GLY A 153 3.42 -6.59 9.09
CA GLY A 153 4.37 -5.60 8.57
C GLY A 153 5.53 -6.23 7.80
N ILE A 154 6.11 -7.34 8.29
CA ILE A 154 7.19 -8.05 7.60
C ILE A 154 6.68 -8.66 6.28
N VAL A 155 5.55 -9.37 6.30
CA VAL A 155 4.99 -9.99 5.08
C VAL A 155 4.66 -8.94 4.03
N LEU A 156 4.01 -7.85 4.42
CA LEU A 156 3.72 -6.73 3.53
C LEU A 156 5.00 -6.07 3.00
N SER A 157 6.04 -5.93 3.85
CA SER A 157 7.32 -5.35 3.39
C SER A 157 7.98 -6.20 2.31
N VAL A 158 8.03 -7.52 2.49
CA VAL A 158 8.59 -8.45 1.49
C VAL A 158 7.82 -8.37 0.17
N MET A 159 6.50 -8.25 0.23
CA MET A 159 5.65 -8.12 -0.94
C MET A 159 5.85 -6.80 -1.70
N ILE A 160 6.10 -5.68 -0.98
CA ILE A 160 6.21 -4.36 -1.60
C ILE A 160 7.63 -4.02 -2.06
N ILE A 161 8.67 -4.65 -1.51
CA ILE A 161 10.08 -4.41 -1.88
C ILE A 161 10.30 -4.55 -3.39
N PRO A 162 9.89 -5.62 -4.09
CA PRO A 162 10.14 -5.76 -5.53
C PRO A 162 9.53 -4.60 -6.33
N LEU A 163 8.31 -4.19 -6.01
CA LEU A 163 7.64 -3.07 -6.65
C LEU A 163 8.42 -1.76 -6.44
N LEU A 164 8.79 -1.45 -5.19
CA LEU A 164 9.54 -0.23 -4.89
C LEU A 164 10.91 -0.20 -5.55
N VAL A 165 11.62 -1.35 -5.59
CA VAL A 165 12.92 -1.45 -6.26
C VAL A 165 12.78 -1.15 -7.74
N SER A 166 11.81 -1.78 -8.43
CA SER A 166 11.57 -1.57 -9.87
C SER A 166 11.23 -0.11 -10.17
N LEU A 167 10.35 0.50 -9.37
CA LEU A 167 9.98 1.91 -9.53
C LEU A 167 11.18 2.86 -9.30
N PHE A 168 11.96 2.64 -8.24
CA PHE A 168 13.12 3.47 -7.97
C PHE A 168 14.20 3.32 -9.05
N MET A 169 14.44 2.10 -9.55
CA MET A 169 15.38 1.87 -10.65
C MET A 169 14.95 2.62 -11.91
N GLU A 170 13.66 2.57 -12.29
CA GLU A 170 13.14 3.32 -13.42
C GLU A 170 13.31 4.83 -13.24
N ILE A 171 13.02 5.34 -12.05
CA ILE A 171 13.19 6.76 -11.71
C ILE A 171 14.65 7.18 -11.79
N PHE A 172 15.60 6.37 -11.30
CA PHE A 172 17.03 6.68 -11.35
C PHE A 172 17.58 6.58 -12.77
N ASP A 173 17.13 5.61 -13.57
CA ASP A 173 17.52 5.49 -14.97
C ASP A 173 17.07 6.68 -15.82
N ASN A 174 15.95 7.32 -15.48
CA ASN A 174 15.45 8.52 -16.14
C ASN A 174 16.25 9.80 -15.81
N VAL A 175 17.18 9.78 -14.85
CA VAL A 175 18.11 10.89 -14.62
C VAL A 175 19.18 10.90 -15.72
N SER A 176 19.33 12.02 -16.43
CA SER A 176 20.25 12.12 -17.58
C SER A 176 21.69 11.76 -17.21
N LYS A 177 22.40 11.09 -18.14
CA LYS A 177 23.80 10.76 -17.97
C LYS A 177 24.69 12.00 -17.92
N ASP A 178 24.34 13.02 -18.70
CA ASP A 178 25.08 14.28 -18.74
C ASP A 178 25.23 14.94 -17.37
N LEU A 179 24.18 14.87 -16.53
CA LEU A 179 24.25 15.40 -15.16
C LEU A 179 25.22 14.63 -14.29
N ARG A 180 25.32 13.30 -14.48
CA ARG A 180 26.28 12.45 -13.77
C ARG A 180 27.71 12.76 -14.21
N GLU A 181 27.92 12.82 -15.52
CA GLU A 181 29.22 13.09 -16.12
C GLU A 181 29.72 14.49 -15.75
N ALA A 182 28.85 15.50 -15.79
CA ALA A 182 29.21 16.86 -15.34
C ALA A 182 29.63 16.91 -13.86
N SER A 183 28.94 16.18 -12.98
CA SER A 183 29.31 16.09 -11.57
C SER A 183 30.67 15.43 -11.37
N LEU A 184 30.91 14.32 -12.07
CA LEU A 184 32.19 13.60 -12.02
C LEU A 184 33.35 14.44 -12.59
N SER A 185 33.12 15.20 -13.66
CA SER A 185 34.11 16.10 -14.27
C SER A 185 34.54 17.26 -13.34
N LEU A 186 33.67 17.64 -12.39
CA LEU A 186 33.98 18.59 -11.33
C LEU A 186 34.74 17.97 -10.14
N GLY A 187 35.15 16.69 -10.25
CA GLY A 187 35.89 15.98 -9.21
C GLY A 187 35.02 15.38 -8.10
N ALA A 188 33.72 15.32 -8.25
CA ALA A 188 32.86 14.64 -7.28
C ALA A 188 33.07 13.12 -7.33
N THR A 189 33.01 12.46 -6.17
CA THR A 189 33.01 10.99 -6.11
C THR A 189 31.65 10.44 -6.60
N GLN A 190 31.63 9.17 -6.95
CA GLN A 190 30.38 8.49 -7.39
C GLN A 190 29.28 8.64 -6.32
N TRP A 191 29.58 8.43 -5.05
CA TRP A 191 28.62 8.60 -3.97
C TRP A 191 28.13 10.04 -3.83
N GLN A 192 29.00 11.04 -3.98
CA GLN A 192 28.61 12.45 -3.97
C GLN A 192 27.66 12.76 -5.15
N THR A 193 27.95 12.25 -6.33
CA THR A 193 27.09 12.36 -7.52
C THR A 193 25.71 11.74 -7.27
N ILE A 194 25.67 10.52 -6.71
CA ILE A 194 24.41 9.86 -6.36
C ILE A 194 23.60 10.71 -5.36
N LYS A 195 24.25 11.10 -4.24
CA LYS A 195 23.58 11.80 -3.14
C LYS A 195 23.09 13.20 -3.54
N HIS A 196 23.87 13.97 -4.26
CA HIS A 196 23.59 15.38 -4.52
C HIS A 196 22.97 15.65 -5.89
N VAL A 197 23.16 14.77 -6.87
CA VAL A 197 22.60 14.92 -8.23
C VAL A 197 21.46 13.93 -8.45
N VAL A 198 21.72 12.63 -8.41
CA VAL A 198 20.73 11.62 -8.77
C VAL A 198 19.53 11.63 -7.82
N LEU A 199 19.75 11.45 -6.52
CA LEU A 199 18.67 11.42 -5.52
C LEU A 199 17.94 12.76 -5.44
N ARG A 200 18.65 13.88 -5.60
CA ARG A 200 18.02 15.21 -5.59
C ARG A 200 17.09 15.39 -6.78
N LYS A 201 17.52 14.99 -7.98
CA LYS A 201 16.69 15.07 -9.20
C LYS A 201 15.55 14.07 -9.19
N ALA A 202 15.78 12.90 -8.61
CA ALA A 202 14.82 11.81 -8.50
C ALA A 202 13.74 12.01 -7.42
N ARG A 203 13.92 12.96 -6.49
CA ARG A 203 13.00 13.19 -5.34
C ARG A 203 11.52 13.16 -5.69
N PRO A 204 11.03 13.91 -6.68
CA PRO A 204 9.61 13.91 -7.02
C PRO A 204 9.10 12.51 -7.38
N GLY A 205 9.86 11.79 -8.21
CA GLY A 205 9.54 10.42 -8.60
C GLY A 205 9.53 9.46 -7.41
N MET A 206 10.54 9.55 -6.53
CA MET A 206 10.61 8.71 -5.33
C MET A 206 9.41 8.91 -4.41
N ILE A 207 8.97 10.16 -4.19
CA ILE A 207 7.76 10.45 -3.40
C ILE A 207 6.53 9.79 -4.05
N ALA A 208 6.39 9.91 -5.37
CA ALA A 208 5.29 9.26 -6.09
C ALA A 208 5.30 7.73 -5.94
N ALA A 209 6.47 7.11 -6.05
CA ALA A 209 6.64 5.67 -5.87
C ALA A 209 6.26 5.21 -4.45
N VAL A 210 6.69 5.96 -3.42
CA VAL A 210 6.34 5.65 -2.02
C VAL A 210 4.84 5.75 -1.79
N VAL A 211 4.17 6.77 -2.34
CA VAL A 211 2.71 6.90 -2.17
C VAL A 211 1.95 5.83 -2.92
N LEU A 212 2.41 5.44 -4.10
CA LEU A 212 1.84 4.30 -4.82
C LEU A 212 1.98 3.00 -4.00
N ALA A 213 3.14 2.78 -3.40
CA ALA A 213 3.39 1.66 -2.50
C ALA A 213 2.48 1.69 -1.26
N LEU A 214 2.34 2.86 -0.61
CA LEU A 214 1.42 3.07 0.51
C LEU A 214 -0.03 2.73 0.13
N SER A 215 -0.50 3.25 -1.00
CA SER A 215 -1.88 3.01 -1.47
C SER A 215 -2.13 1.52 -1.74
N ARG A 216 -1.15 0.82 -2.31
CA ARG A 216 -1.22 -0.63 -2.53
C ARG A 216 -1.24 -1.41 -1.20
N THR A 217 -0.37 -1.05 -0.27
CA THR A 217 -0.25 -1.73 1.03
C THR A 217 -1.50 -1.55 1.89
N LEU A 218 -2.11 -0.36 1.87
CA LEU A 218 -3.37 -0.07 2.58
C LEU A 218 -4.54 -0.92 2.08
N GLY A 219 -4.55 -1.28 0.80
CA GLY A 219 -5.59 -2.12 0.19
C GLY A 219 -5.32 -3.61 0.29
N GLU A 220 -4.17 -4.04 0.84
CA GLU A 220 -3.83 -5.46 0.89
C GLU A 220 -4.74 -6.22 1.85
N THR A 221 -5.35 -7.27 1.33
CA THR A 221 -6.43 -7.96 2.01
C THR A 221 -6.01 -9.34 2.50
N ILE A 222 -5.60 -10.22 1.58
CA ILE A 222 -5.43 -11.65 1.87
C ILE A 222 -4.16 -11.91 2.71
N ALA A 223 -3.06 -11.23 2.39
CA ALA A 223 -1.82 -11.42 3.14
C ALA A 223 -2.01 -11.03 4.61
N VAL A 224 -2.63 -9.86 4.89
CA VAL A 224 -2.86 -9.40 6.27
C VAL A 224 -3.92 -10.23 6.99
N LEU A 225 -4.98 -10.69 6.30
CA LEU A 225 -5.99 -11.60 6.84
C LEU A 225 -5.36 -12.86 7.42
N MET A 226 -4.32 -13.38 6.78
CA MET A 226 -3.65 -14.62 7.15
C MET A 226 -2.64 -14.48 8.30
N VAL A 227 -2.09 -13.28 8.55
CA VAL A 227 -0.94 -13.13 9.47
C VAL A 227 -1.15 -12.15 10.63
N CYS A 228 -2.25 -11.36 10.64
CA CYS A 228 -2.46 -10.32 11.66
C CYS A 228 -3.28 -10.76 12.89
N GLY A 229 -3.88 -11.95 12.86
CA GLY A 229 -4.62 -12.54 13.98
C GLY A 229 -6.09 -12.14 14.08
N ASN A 230 -6.54 -11.12 13.32
CA ASN A 230 -7.94 -10.70 13.14
C ASN A 230 -8.72 -10.46 14.46
N LEU A 231 -8.06 -9.88 15.45
CA LEU A 231 -8.70 -9.45 16.70
C LEU A 231 -9.05 -7.96 16.62
N ALA A 232 -10.31 -7.64 16.92
CA ALA A 232 -10.84 -6.28 16.91
C ALA A 232 -10.41 -5.52 18.19
N ILE A 233 -9.09 -5.33 18.35
CA ILE A 233 -8.47 -4.57 19.44
C ILE A 233 -7.57 -3.48 18.85
N VAL A 234 -7.42 -2.38 19.58
CA VAL A 234 -6.44 -1.34 19.21
C VAL A 234 -5.06 -1.85 19.63
N PRO A 235 -4.13 -2.09 18.69
CA PRO A 235 -2.82 -2.60 19.04
C PRO A 235 -2.00 -1.54 19.81
N GLY A 236 -1.56 -1.87 20.99
CA GLY A 236 -0.67 -1.04 21.83
C GLY A 236 0.81 -1.31 21.55
N SER A 237 1.11 -2.47 20.94
CA SER A 237 2.47 -2.93 20.61
C SER A 237 2.49 -3.54 19.22
N VAL A 238 3.67 -3.57 18.60
CA VAL A 238 3.90 -4.29 17.33
C VAL A 238 3.76 -5.82 17.46
N LEU A 239 3.77 -6.35 18.71
CA LEU A 239 3.58 -7.76 18.99
C LEU A 239 2.12 -8.12 19.31
N ASP A 240 1.22 -7.15 19.31
CA ASP A 240 -0.21 -7.39 19.46
C ASP A 240 -0.82 -7.85 18.14
N ALA A 241 -1.90 -8.62 18.24
CA ALA A 241 -2.75 -8.91 17.10
C ALA A 241 -3.50 -7.66 16.66
N CYS A 242 -3.90 -7.63 15.40
CA CYS A 242 -4.72 -6.53 14.85
C CYS A 242 -5.67 -7.05 13.76
N TYR A 243 -6.61 -6.21 13.40
CA TYR A 243 -7.57 -6.54 12.34
C TYR A 243 -7.67 -5.37 11.34
N PRO A 244 -6.88 -5.38 10.25
CA PRO A 244 -6.95 -4.33 9.23
C PRO A 244 -8.32 -4.27 8.52
N ILE A 245 -8.73 -3.07 8.08
CA ILE A 245 -10.01 -2.84 7.40
C ILE A 245 -10.24 -3.77 6.19
N PRO A 246 -9.27 -3.96 5.27
CA PRO A 246 -9.48 -4.87 4.14
C PRO A 246 -9.76 -6.30 4.59
N ALA A 247 -9.10 -6.76 5.64
CA ALA A 247 -9.32 -8.08 6.21
C ALA A 247 -10.69 -8.20 6.89
N LEU A 248 -11.15 -7.14 7.58
CA LEU A 248 -12.50 -7.07 8.15
C LEU A 248 -13.57 -7.27 7.06
N ILE A 249 -13.45 -6.52 5.95
CA ILE A 249 -14.41 -6.61 4.84
C ILE A 249 -14.38 -8.01 4.23
N ALA A 250 -13.21 -8.53 3.90
CA ALA A 250 -13.08 -9.83 3.22
C ALA A 250 -13.58 -11.01 4.06
N ASN A 251 -13.38 -10.94 5.38
CA ASN A 251 -13.76 -12.03 6.28
C ASN A 251 -15.25 -12.05 6.65
N ASN A 252 -15.90 -10.88 6.59
CA ASN A 252 -17.27 -10.74 7.11
C ASN A 252 -18.31 -10.40 6.04
N TYR A 253 -17.91 -10.09 4.82
CA TYR A 253 -18.84 -9.74 3.76
C TYR A 253 -19.71 -10.96 3.39
N GLY A 254 -21.02 -10.76 3.52
CA GLY A 254 -22.01 -11.79 3.22
C GLY A 254 -22.33 -12.75 4.38
N GLU A 255 -21.61 -12.71 5.51
CA GLU A 255 -21.81 -13.68 6.60
C GLU A 255 -22.93 -13.28 7.58
N MET A 256 -23.01 -12.05 8.03
CA MET A 256 -23.94 -11.62 9.08
C MET A 256 -25.10 -10.75 8.55
N LEU A 257 -25.70 -11.14 7.43
CA LEU A 257 -26.79 -10.38 6.78
C LEU A 257 -28.04 -10.24 7.64
N SER A 258 -28.23 -11.11 8.64
CA SER A 258 -29.36 -11.03 9.59
C SER A 258 -29.16 -10.00 10.71
N VAL A 259 -27.93 -9.50 10.91
CA VAL A 259 -27.65 -8.48 11.93
C VAL A 259 -27.97 -7.09 11.36
N PRO A 260 -28.84 -6.32 12.00
CA PRO A 260 -29.18 -4.97 11.55
C PRO A 260 -27.93 -4.10 11.40
N LEU A 261 -27.86 -3.28 10.36
CA LEU A 261 -26.77 -2.36 10.06
C LEU A 261 -25.39 -2.96 9.77
N TYR A 262 -25.22 -4.29 9.89
CA TYR A 262 -23.92 -4.91 9.70
C TYR A 262 -23.38 -4.75 8.27
N ASP A 263 -24.23 -4.97 7.27
CA ASP A 263 -23.87 -4.75 5.84
C ASP A 263 -23.50 -3.28 5.60
N SER A 264 -24.31 -2.36 6.16
CA SER A 264 -24.03 -0.91 6.08
C SER A 264 -22.71 -0.52 6.78
N ALA A 265 -22.37 -1.17 7.90
CA ALA A 265 -21.10 -0.96 8.59
C ALA A 265 -19.90 -1.42 7.75
N LEU A 266 -20.00 -2.58 7.08
CA LEU A 266 -18.96 -3.05 6.17
C LEU A 266 -18.80 -2.17 4.93
N MET A 267 -19.93 -1.65 4.38
CA MET A 267 -19.89 -0.69 3.27
C MET A 267 -19.25 0.64 3.72
N PHE A 268 -19.53 1.07 4.96
CA PHE A 268 -18.86 2.23 5.55
C PHE A 268 -17.36 1.99 5.74
N ALA A 269 -16.94 0.81 6.19
CA ALA A 269 -15.52 0.45 6.26
C ALA A 269 -14.83 0.54 4.89
N ALA A 270 -15.49 0.05 3.83
CA ALA A 270 -14.99 0.14 2.46
C ALA A 270 -14.94 1.60 1.97
N PHE A 271 -15.97 2.41 2.27
CA PHE A 271 -16.00 3.83 1.95
C PHE A 271 -14.86 4.59 2.67
N LEU A 272 -14.62 4.28 3.93
CA LEU A 272 -13.56 4.88 4.74
C LEU A 272 -12.17 4.54 4.18
N LEU A 273 -11.92 3.27 3.83
CA LEU A 273 -10.69 2.87 3.19
C LEU A 273 -10.47 3.57 1.84
N PHE A 274 -11.52 3.62 1.00
CA PHE A 274 -11.50 4.35 -0.27
C PHE A 274 -11.12 5.81 -0.05
N PHE A 275 -11.73 6.49 0.92
CA PHE A 275 -11.48 7.90 1.23
C PHE A 275 -10.03 8.13 1.72
N VAL A 276 -9.51 7.27 2.59
CA VAL A 276 -8.10 7.32 3.04
C VAL A 276 -7.14 7.21 1.87
N VAL A 277 -7.37 6.26 0.96
CA VAL A 277 -6.53 6.07 -0.23
C VAL A 277 -6.60 7.29 -1.16
N VAL A 278 -7.79 7.87 -1.37
CA VAL A 278 -7.97 9.08 -2.18
C VAL A 278 -7.23 10.27 -1.57
N ILE A 279 -7.35 10.50 -0.26
CA ILE A 279 -6.65 11.59 0.45
C ILE A 279 -5.14 11.44 0.29
N LEU A 280 -4.59 10.25 0.51
CA LEU A 280 -3.15 10.00 0.37
C LEU A 280 -2.66 10.27 -1.05
N ASN A 281 -3.40 9.83 -2.08
CA ASN A 281 -3.05 10.09 -3.47
C ASN A 281 -3.13 11.57 -3.85
N LEU A 282 -4.15 12.29 -3.37
CA LEU A 282 -4.28 13.74 -3.58
C LEU A 282 -3.18 14.51 -2.84
N GLY A 283 -2.91 14.15 -1.58
CA GLY A 283 -1.85 14.76 -0.78
C GLY A 283 -0.47 14.61 -1.44
N SER A 284 -0.18 13.41 -1.96
CA SER A 284 1.03 13.16 -2.75
C SER A 284 1.14 14.06 -3.97
N ARG A 285 0.05 14.25 -4.70
CA ARG A 285 0.05 15.12 -5.90
C ARG A 285 0.35 16.58 -5.55
N ILE A 286 -0.17 17.07 -4.42
CA ILE A 286 0.12 18.41 -3.92
C ILE A 286 1.61 18.56 -3.56
N VAL A 287 2.18 17.55 -2.87
CA VAL A 287 3.61 17.53 -2.54
C VAL A 287 4.47 17.54 -3.81
N LEU A 288 4.09 16.74 -4.81
CA LEU A 288 4.79 16.67 -6.10
C LEU A 288 4.79 18.01 -6.85
N LEU A 289 3.70 18.76 -6.81
CA LEU A 289 3.61 20.08 -7.44
C LEU A 289 4.58 21.07 -6.78
N LYS A 290 4.68 21.06 -5.44
CA LYS A 290 5.61 21.93 -4.69
C LYS A 290 7.10 21.58 -4.84
N VAL A 291 7.43 20.33 -5.15
CA VAL A 291 8.83 19.89 -5.33
C VAL A 291 9.33 20.13 -6.76
N LYS A 292 8.43 20.43 -7.71
CA LYS A 292 8.79 20.80 -9.09
C LYS A 292 9.16 22.28 -9.25
N GLU A 293 8.78 23.15 -8.32
CA GLU A 293 9.24 24.52 -8.18
C GLU A 293 10.59 24.56 -7.42
#